data_38e7af2ebba86d8bbd8f5de33bcdebe5
#
_entry.id   38e7af2ebba86d8bbd8f5de33bcdebe5
#
_cell.length_a   1.000
_cell.length_b   1.000
_cell.length_c   1.000
_cell.angle_alpha   90.00
_cell.angle_beta   90.00
_cell.angle_gamma   90.00
#
_symmetry.space_group_name_H-M   'P 1'
#
loop_
_entity.id
_entity.type
_entity.pdbx_description
1 polymer ?
#
loop_
_entity_poly.entity_id
_entity_poly.type
_entity_poly.pdbx_seq_one_letter_code
_entity_poly.pdbx_strand_id
1 'polypeptide(L)'
;MFFSRLTRQSTATFSKQIDKLRAALDTSDAVVIGAGAGLSTAAGYTYSGERFEKLFGDFAARYGFTDMYSGGFYPYDSLEEYWAFWSRYIMCNRYDPVPTPLYEQLLSIVRDRDYFVLTTNVDHCFQRAGFDKQRLFYTQGDYGLFQCSKPCCQETWDNEELVRRMAAAQQGLRIPPALVPHCPHCGAPLTMNLRADDTFVQDKGWYAAADRYQDFLRRHSNMRVLFLELSVGGNTPVIIKYPFWQMTAKNERATYACVNLGEAVAPAEIANRSILIDAGAERVIEALAAQAVR
;
A
#
# COMPACT_ATOMS: atom_id res chain seq x y z
N MET A 1 -4.34 -2.58 25.32
CA MET A 1 -3.04 -2.31 25.96
C MET A 1 -2.56 -0.99 25.40
N PHE A 2 -2.37 0.02 26.25
CA PHE A 2 -1.84 1.33 25.82
C PHE A 2 -0.33 1.30 26.00
N PHE A 3 0.42 1.59 24.93
CA PHE A 3 1.87 1.70 24.97
C PHE A 3 2.26 3.05 25.56
N SER A 4 3.12 3.06 26.58
CA SER A 4 3.39 4.24 27.40
C SER A 4 4.56 5.10 26.87
N ARG A 5 5.49 4.54 26.10
CA ARG A 5 6.68 5.23 25.60
C ARG A 5 7.16 4.61 24.28
N LEU A 6 7.51 5.48 23.32
CA LEU A 6 8.15 5.06 22.09
C LEU A 6 9.67 5.13 22.21
N THR A 7 10.37 4.11 21.71
CA THR A 7 11.83 4.10 21.54
C THR A 7 12.15 4.41 20.09
N ARG A 8 13.18 5.22 19.89
CA ARG A 8 13.78 5.50 18.60
C ARG A 8 15.07 4.69 18.45
N GLN A 9 15.49 4.57 17.26
CA GLN A 9 16.72 4.05 16.69
C GLN A 9 17.82 3.52 17.64
N SER A 10 18.35 2.35 17.30
CA SER A 10 19.62 1.80 17.78
C SER A 10 20.79 2.65 17.28
N THR A 11 21.84 2.85 18.10
CA THR A 11 23.13 3.41 17.68
C THR A 11 23.93 2.50 16.76
N ALA A 12 23.38 1.34 16.36
CA ALA A 12 24.00 0.40 15.44
C ALA A 12 24.14 1.00 14.04
N THR A 13 25.24 0.69 13.35
CA THR A 13 25.43 1.08 11.94
C THR A 13 24.40 0.42 11.04
N PHE A 14 24.12 1.03 9.89
CA PHE A 14 23.18 0.51 8.89
C PHE A 14 23.49 -0.97 8.54
N SER A 15 24.77 -1.31 8.29
CA SER A 15 25.16 -2.70 8.00
C SER A 15 24.74 -3.67 9.12
N LYS A 16 25.02 -3.33 10.39
CA LYS A 16 24.61 -4.18 11.52
C LYS A 16 23.08 -4.32 11.65
N GLN A 17 22.31 -3.29 11.25
CA GLN A 17 20.86 -3.36 11.23
C GLN A 17 20.37 -4.29 10.11
N ILE A 18 20.98 -4.25 8.92
CA ILE A 18 20.71 -5.17 7.82
C ILE A 18 21.04 -6.61 8.21
N ASP A 19 22.19 -6.85 8.85
CA ASP A 19 22.58 -8.19 9.33
C ASP A 19 21.58 -8.74 10.35
N LYS A 20 21.07 -7.90 11.26
CA LYS A 20 20.02 -8.28 12.22
C LYS A 20 18.71 -8.61 11.52
N LEU A 21 18.29 -7.80 10.54
CA LEU A 21 17.06 -8.04 9.80
C LEU A 21 17.14 -9.32 8.98
N ARG A 22 18.32 -9.60 8.37
CA ARG A 22 18.57 -10.85 7.67
C ARG A 22 18.48 -12.05 8.62
N ALA A 23 19.18 -12.00 9.76
CA ALA A 23 19.13 -13.07 10.75
C ALA A 23 17.67 -13.31 11.24
N ALA A 24 16.87 -12.25 11.39
CA ALA A 24 15.46 -12.37 11.73
C ALA A 24 14.65 -13.03 10.60
N LEU A 25 14.90 -12.68 9.33
CA LEU A 25 14.30 -13.34 8.17
C LEU A 25 14.66 -14.83 8.11
N ASP A 26 15.93 -15.17 8.34
CA ASP A 26 16.44 -16.55 8.21
C ASP A 26 15.97 -17.45 9.36
N THR A 27 15.74 -16.89 10.53
CA THR A 27 15.32 -17.65 11.72
C THR A 27 13.81 -17.65 11.95
N SER A 28 13.04 -16.85 11.22
CA SER A 28 11.59 -16.81 11.36
C SER A 28 10.92 -18.03 10.73
N ASP A 29 9.88 -18.51 11.39
CA ASP A 29 8.99 -19.56 10.85
C ASP A 29 7.97 -18.97 9.86
N ALA A 30 7.67 -17.67 10.02
CA ALA A 30 6.77 -16.92 9.11
C ALA A 30 7.13 -15.44 9.08
N VAL A 31 6.81 -14.76 7.97
CA VAL A 31 7.00 -13.32 7.77
C VAL A 31 5.67 -12.66 7.43
N VAL A 32 5.29 -11.65 8.20
CA VAL A 32 4.15 -10.78 7.88
C VAL A 32 4.67 -9.43 7.44
N ILE A 33 4.52 -9.11 6.16
CA ILE A 33 4.88 -7.81 5.59
C ILE A 33 3.71 -6.86 5.78
N GLY A 34 3.96 -5.71 6.42
CA GLY A 34 3.03 -4.60 6.51
C GLY A 34 3.54 -3.42 5.68
N ALA A 35 2.84 -3.04 4.61
CA ALA A 35 3.31 -2.01 3.69
C ALA A 35 2.37 -0.81 3.61
N GLY A 36 2.93 0.39 3.77
CA GLY A 36 2.25 1.67 3.59
C GLY A 36 2.67 2.43 2.33
N ALA A 37 2.08 3.60 2.11
CA ALA A 37 2.26 4.41 0.89
C ALA A 37 3.72 4.81 0.61
N GLY A 38 4.55 4.94 1.66
CA GLY A 38 5.98 5.23 1.49
C GLY A 38 6.75 4.16 0.72
N LEU A 39 6.28 2.89 0.71
CA LEU A 39 6.89 1.85 -0.12
C LEU A 39 6.65 2.12 -1.62
N SER A 40 5.45 2.58 -2.01
CA SER A 40 5.15 2.96 -3.39
C SER A 40 5.91 4.22 -3.79
N THR A 41 6.06 5.18 -2.86
CA THR A 41 6.91 6.36 -3.09
C THR A 41 8.37 5.96 -3.33
N ALA A 42 8.91 5.02 -2.55
CA ALA A 42 10.25 4.46 -2.75
C ALA A 42 10.39 3.72 -4.10
N ALA A 43 9.30 3.13 -4.61
CA ALA A 43 9.25 2.54 -5.95
C ALA A 43 9.08 3.57 -7.08
N GLY A 44 9.04 4.88 -6.77
CA GLY A 44 8.95 5.96 -7.75
C GLY A 44 7.55 6.54 -7.97
N TYR A 45 6.53 6.07 -7.25
CA TYR A 45 5.17 6.65 -7.30
C TYR A 45 5.08 7.90 -6.42
N THR A 46 5.81 8.95 -6.79
CA THR A 46 5.72 10.25 -6.12
C THR A 46 4.45 10.99 -6.54
N TYR A 47 3.79 11.67 -5.60
CA TYR A 47 2.57 12.43 -5.85
C TYR A 47 2.80 13.92 -6.11
N SER A 48 4.01 14.40 -5.91
CA SER A 48 4.43 15.80 -6.10
C SER A 48 5.71 15.89 -6.94
N GLY A 49 6.17 17.11 -7.22
CA GLY A 49 7.39 17.40 -7.98
C GLY A 49 7.26 17.06 -9.45
N GLU A 50 8.38 16.72 -10.10
CA GLU A 50 8.49 16.55 -11.55
C GLU A 50 7.45 15.60 -12.15
N ARG A 51 7.17 14.48 -11.47
CA ARG A 51 6.17 13.52 -11.94
C ARG A 51 4.75 14.12 -11.95
N PHE A 52 4.39 14.88 -10.93
CA PHE A 52 3.12 15.59 -10.89
C PHE A 52 3.05 16.67 -11.97
N GLU A 53 4.07 17.50 -12.09
CA GLU A 53 4.12 18.58 -13.09
C GLU A 53 4.00 18.04 -14.52
N LYS A 54 4.69 16.94 -14.82
CA LYS A 54 4.64 16.28 -16.13
C LYS A 54 3.26 15.69 -16.45
N LEU A 55 2.59 15.07 -15.46
CA LEU A 55 1.36 14.32 -15.69
C LEU A 55 0.09 15.15 -15.47
N PHE A 56 0.14 16.20 -14.64
CA PHE A 56 -1.00 16.99 -14.19
C PHE A 56 -0.80 18.50 -14.24
N GLY A 57 0.23 18.97 -14.96
CA GLY A 57 0.53 20.41 -15.06
C GLY A 57 -0.62 21.24 -15.63
N ASP A 58 -1.42 20.68 -16.53
CA ASP A 58 -2.63 21.30 -17.08
C ASP A 58 -3.75 21.43 -16.02
N PHE A 59 -3.96 20.40 -15.19
CA PHE A 59 -4.85 20.45 -14.03
C PHE A 59 -4.33 21.43 -12.98
N ALA A 60 -3.03 21.39 -12.67
CA ALA A 60 -2.41 22.34 -11.75
C ALA A 60 -2.63 23.79 -12.19
N ALA A 61 -2.44 24.08 -13.48
CA ALA A 61 -2.67 25.43 -14.04
C ALA A 61 -4.13 25.87 -13.96
N ARG A 62 -5.09 24.94 -14.10
CA ARG A 62 -6.52 25.25 -14.09
C ARG A 62 -7.09 25.39 -12.67
N TYR A 63 -6.67 24.51 -11.73
CA TYR A 63 -7.29 24.35 -10.42
C TYR A 63 -6.40 24.73 -9.24
N GLY A 64 -5.11 25.03 -9.49
CA GLY A 64 -4.16 25.44 -8.46
C GLY A 64 -3.63 24.29 -7.60
N PHE A 65 -3.67 23.05 -8.09
CA PHE A 65 -3.13 21.89 -7.34
C PHE A 65 -1.60 21.98 -7.20
N THR A 66 -1.10 21.48 -6.10
CA THR A 66 0.36 21.36 -5.83
C THR A 66 0.85 19.90 -5.86
N ASP A 67 -0.07 18.94 -5.89
CA ASP A 67 0.21 17.51 -5.89
C ASP A 67 -1.01 16.69 -6.37
N MET A 68 -0.81 15.39 -6.63
CA MET A 68 -1.86 14.49 -7.09
C MET A 68 -2.93 14.24 -6.02
N TYR A 69 -2.57 14.29 -4.73
CA TYR A 69 -3.48 14.04 -3.64
C TYR A 69 -4.53 15.14 -3.53
N SER A 70 -4.10 16.40 -3.56
CA SER A 70 -5.00 17.56 -3.53
C SER A 70 -5.97 17.57 -4.71
N GLY A 71 -5.53 17.16 -5.91
CA GLY A 71 -6.40 17.00 -7.08
C GLY A 71 -7.45 15.90 -6.91
N GLY A 72 -7.12 14.81 -6.21
CA GLY A 72 -8.05 13.73 -5.93
C GLY A 72 -9.23 14.10 -5.03
N PHE A 73 -9.07 15.10 -4.18
CA PHE A 73 -10.10 15.60 -3.26
C PHE A 73 -10.74 16.91 -3.72
N TYR A 74 -10.41 17.40 -4.91
CA TYR A 74 -11.00 18.62 -5.44
C TYR A 74 -12.49 18.42 -5.79
N PRO A 75 -13.37 19.35 -5.42
CA PRO A 75 -14.79 19.28 -5.74
C PRO A 75 -15.05 19.75 -7.19
N TYR A 76 -14.81 18.86 -8.15
CA TYR A 76 -15.05 19.14 -9.58
C TYR A 76 -16.49 19.49 -9.87
N ASP A 77 -16.70 20.43 -10.81
CA ASP A 77 -18.04 20.92 -11.20
C ASP A 77 -18.85 19.85 -11.98
N SER A 78 -18.17 18.85 -12.57
CA SER A 78 -18.82 17.80 -13.35
C SER A 78 -18.11 16.46 -13.22
N LEU A 79 -18.86 15.37 -13.49
CA LEU A 79 -18.29 14.02 -13.52
C LEU A 79 -17.30 13.84 -14.67
N GLU A 80 -17.45 14.57 -15.76
CA GLU A 80 -16.53 14.55 -16.89
C GLU A 80 -15.14 15.09 -16.49
N GLU A 81 -15.08 16.16 -15.67
CA GLU A 81 -13.81 16.70 -15.12
C GLU A 81 -13.23 15.78 -14.06
N TYR A 82 -14.06 15.30 -13.15
CA TYR A 82 -13.68 14.32 -12.11
C TYR A 82 -13.02 13.08 -12.74
N TRP A 83 -13.66 12.49 -13.74
CA TRP A 83 -13.13 11.31 -14.40
C TRP A 83 -11.97 11.62 -15.35
N ALA A 84 -11.83 12.84 -15.85
CA ALA A 84 -10.64 13.25 -16.57
C ALA A 84 -9.40 13.24 -15.67
N PHE A 85 -9.51 13.75 -14.45
CA PHE A 85 -8.44 13.67 -13.45
C PHE A 85 -8.19 12.22 -13.04
N TRP A 86 -9.22 11.52 -12.58
CA TRP A 86 -9.07 10.18 -12.02
C TRP A 86 -8.66 9.12 -13.03
N SER A 87 -9.10 9.18 -14.28
CA SER A 87 -8.63 8.24 -15.30
C SER A 87 -7.13 8.37 -15.54
N ARG A 88 -6.60 9.59 -15.60
CA ARG A 88 -5.17 9.84 -15.71
C ARG A 88 -4.41 9.40 -14.46
N TYR A 89 -4.97 9.68 -13.28
CA TYR A 89 -4.41 9.25 -12.00
C TYR A 89 -4.33 7.72 -11.90
N ILE A 90 -5.40 7.02 -12.25
CA ILE A 90 -5.44 5.56 -12.25
C ILE A 90 -4.44 5.00 -13.27
N MET A 91 -4.39 5.55 -14.48
CA MET A 91 -3.40 5.11 -15.48
C MET A 91 -2.00 5.15 -14.91
N CYS A 92 -1.53 6.29 -14.42
CA CYS A 92 -0.15 6.47 -13.99
C CYS A 92 0.21 5.78 -12.66
N ASN A 93 -0.76 5.45 -11.81
CA ASN A 93 -0.50 4.81 -10.51
C ASN A 93 -0.89 3.31 -10.48
N ARG A 94 -1.60 2.81 -11.48
CA ARG A 94 -2.12 1.44 -11.48
C ARG A 94 -1.77 0.64 -12.73
N TYR A 95 -1.85 1.25 -13.91
CA TYR A 95 -1.72 0.54 -15.18
C TYR A 95 -0.39 0.78 -15.90
N ASP A 96 0.22 1.94 -15.75
CA ASP A 96 1.54 2.21 -16.32
C ASP A 96 2.64 1.38 -15.62
N PRO A 97 3.77 1.12 -16.27
CA PRO A 97 4.87 0.37 -15.69
C PRO A 97 5.34 0.93 -14.34
N VAL A 98 5.66 0.03 -13.40
CA VAL A 98 6.30 0.41 -12.13
C VAL A 98 7.66 1.02 -12.41
N PRO A 99 8.00 2.18 -11.84
CA PRO A 99 9.25 2.87 -12.17
C PRO A 99 10.52 2.10 -11.80
N THR A 100 10.50 1.30 -10.74
CA THR A 100 11.65 0.54 -10.25
C THR A 100 11.29 -0.90 -9.90
N PRO A 101 12.26 -1.85 -9.90
CA PRO A 101 12.01 -3.25 -9.57
C PRO A 101 11.93 -3.53 -8.05
N LEU A 102 11.54 -2.54 -7.23
CA LEU A 102 11.58 -2.62 -5.78
C LEU A 102 10.71 -3.76 -5.22
N TYR A 103 9.50 -3.94 -5.79
CA TYR A 103 8.57 -4.97 -5.35
C TYR A 103 9.02 -6.37 -5.77
N GLU A 104 9.64 -6.53 -6.94
CA GLU A 104 10.25 -7.78 -7.41
C GLU A 104 11.46 -8.16 -6.54
N GLN A 105 12.27 -7.19 -6.13
CA GLN A 105 13.36 -7.39 -5.19
C GLN A 105 12.83 -7.82 -3.82
N LEU A 106 11.76 -7.18 -3.32
CA LEU A 106 11.12 -7.58 -2.07
C LEU A 106 10.57 -9.03 -2.17
N LEU A 107 9.93 -9.38 -3.30
CA LEU A 107 9.47 -10.74 -3.52
C LEU A 107 10.63 -11.73 -3.50
N SER A 108 11.78 -11.41 -4.11
CA SER A 108 12.95 -12.31 -4.11
C SER A 108 13.48 -12.64 -2.71
N ILE A 109 13.27 -11.75 -1.74
CA ILE A 109 13.68 -11.96 -0.33
C ILE A 109 12.74 -12.94 0.38
N VAL A 110 11.44 -12.99 0.01
CA VAL A 110 10.43 -13.73 0.78
C VAL A 110 9.77 -14.89 0.03
N ARG A 111 10.00 -15.06 -1.28
CA ARG A 111 9.30 -16.06 -2.12
C ARG A 111 9.36 -17.50 -1.60
N ASP A 112 10.50 -17.89 -1.03
CA ASP A 112 10.73 -19.25 -0.54
C ASP A 112 10.40 -19.39 0.97
N ARG A 113 9.77 -18.38 1.57
CA ARG A 113 9.36 -18.36 2.97
C ARG A 113 7.85 -18.49 3.10
N ASP A 114 7.38 -18.87 4.28
CA ASP A 114 5.97 -18.72 4.58
C ASP A 114 5.69 -17.26 4.93
N TYR A 115 5.10 -16.52 3.97
CA TYR A 115 4.85 -15.09 4.12
C TYR A 115 3.37 -14.73 3.89
N PHE A 116 2.98 -13.59 4.44
CA PHE A 116 1.73 -12.92 4.13
C PHE A 116 1.95 -11.40 4.03
N VAL A 117 1.28 -10.75 3.09
CA VAL A 117 1.34 -9.29 2.90
C VAL A 117 0.02 -8.66 3.35
N LEU A 118 0.12 -7.71 4.26
CA LEU A 118 -0.95 -6.77 4.63
C LEU A 118 -0.57 -5.38 4.12
N THR A 119 -1.37 -4.77 3.27
CA THR A 119 -1.06 -3.44 2.75
C THR A 119 -2.24 -2.49 2.76
N THR A 120 -1.96 -1.21 2.98
CA THR A 120 -2.89 -0.10 2.78
C THR A 120 -2.74 0.53 1.39
N ASN A 121 -1.79 0.06 0.57
CA ASN A 121 -1.59 0.54 -0.79
C ASN A 121 -2.64 0.00 -1.73
N VAL A 122 -3.05 0.81 -2.69
CA VAL A 122 -4.14 0.56 -3.63
C VAL A 122 -3.69 0.53 -5.09
N ASP A 123 -2.35 0.56 -5.30
CA ASP A 123 -1.67 0.66 -6.60
C ASP A 123 -1.42 -0.69 -7.30
N HIS A 124 -1.72 -1.81 -6.63
CA HIS A 124 -1.54 -3.16 -7.15
C HIS A 124 -0.08 -3.60 -7.39
N CYS A 125 0.88 -2.90 -6.86
CA CYS A 125 2.31 -3.18 -7.12
C CYS A 125 2.74 -4.57 -6.65
N PHE A 126 2.21 -5.07 -5.53
CA PHE A 126 2.48 -6.44 -5.07
C PHE A 126 2.05 -7.49 -6.09
N GLN A 127 0.83 -7.40 -6.61
CA GLN A 127 0.30 -8.36 -7.58
C GLN A 127 1.08 -8.30 -8.89
N ARG A 128 1.46 -7.08 -9.34
CA ARG A 128 2.25 -6.87 -10.57
C ARG A 128 3.65 -7.44 -10.46
N ALA A 129 4.25 -7.41 -9.28
CA ALA A 129 5.56 -8.01 -9.00
C ALA A 129 5.51 -9.54 -8.87
N GLY A 130 4.31 -10.16 -8.92
CA GLY A 130 4.12 -11.60 -8.86
C GLY A 130 3.95 -12.17 -7.45
N PHE A 131 3.62 -11.36 -6.45
CA PHE A 131 3.21 -11.89 -5.14
C PHE A 131 1.93 -12.73 -5.27
N ASP A 132 1.88 -13.85 -4.55
CA ASP A 132 0.71 -14.72 -4.54
C ASP A 132 -0.51 -14.00 -3.94
N LYS A 133 -1.56 -13.86 -4.76
CA LYS A 133 -2.82 -13.23 -4.34
C LYS A 133 -3.46 -13.92 -3.12
N GLN A 134 -3.20 -15.21 -2.92
CA GLN A 134 -3.68 -15.95 -1.75
C GLN A 134 -2.97 -15.54 -0.45
N ARG A 135 -1.79 -14.91 -0.56
CA ARG A 135 -0.96 -14.42 0.54
C ARG A 135 -0.95 -12.89 0.63
N LEU A 136 -2.00 -12.24 0.14
CA LEU A 136 -2.09 -10.78 0.05
C LEU A 136 -3.46 -10.28 0.49
N PHE A 137 -3.46 -9.27 1.38
CA PHE A 137 -4.64 -8.50 1.77
C PHE A 137 -4.38 -7.01 1.62
N TYR A 138 -4.99 -6.39 0.61
CA TYR A 138 -5.02 -4.95 0.39
C TYR A 138 -6.30 -4.38 0.98
N THR A 139 -6.18 -3.70 2.13
CA THR A 139 -7.30 -3.39 3.02
C THR A 139 -8.14 -2.20 2.59
N GLN A 140 -7.58 -1.31 1.76
CA GLN A 140 -8.18 -0.02 1.42
C GLN A 140 -8.70 0.09 -0.01
N GLY A 141 -8.84 -1.06 -0.69
CA GLY A 141 -9.32 -1.12 -2.08
C GLY A 141 -8.22 -1.18 -3.12
N ASP A 142 -8.57 -0.88 -4.37
CA ASP A 142 -7.67 -0.94 -5.53
C ASP A 142 -8.08 0.14 -6.53
N TYR A 143 -7.14 0.91 -7.07
CA TYR A 143 -7.40 1.86 -8.16
C TYR A 143 -8.01 1.21 -9.41
N GLY A 144 -7.84 -0.10 -9.57
CA GLY A 144 -8.39 -0.89 -10.68
C GLY A 144 -9.85 -1.32 -10.49
N LEU A 145 -10.54 -0.88 -9.41
CA LEU A 145 -11.90 -1.27 -9.13
C LEU A 145 -12.84 -0.07 -9.02
N PHE A 146 -14.01 -0.20 -9.63
CA PHE A 146 -15.16 0.66 -9.38
C PHE A 146 -16.07 0.07 -8.31
N GLN A 147 -16.79 0.95 -7.62
CA GLN A 147 -17.93 0.64 -6.75
C GLN A 147 -19.08 1.63 -7.01
N CYS A 148 -20.29 1.30 -6.56
CA CYS A 148 -21.41 2.25 -6.56
C CYS A 148 -21.15 3.39 -5.57
N SER A 149 -21.31 4.64 -5.99
CA SER A 149 -21.17 5.81 -5.10
C SER A 149 -22.22 5.86 -3.98
N LYS A 150 -23.33 5.13 -4.10
CA LYS A 150 -24.42 5.00 -3.11
C LYS A 150 -24.49 3.58 -2.57
N PRO A 151 -23.41 2.90 -2.23
CA PRO A 151 -23.21 1.45 -2.03
C PRO A 151 -24.51 0.62 -2.01
N CYS A 152 -25.21 0.57 -3.14
CA CYS A 152 -26.49 -0.15 -3.28
C CYS A 152 -26.32 -1.68 -3.30
N CYS A 153 -25.10 -2.15 -3.50
CA CYS A 153 -24.70 -3.56 -3.51
C CYS A 153 -23.27 -3.71 -2.99
N GLN A 154 -22.87 -4.93 -2.65
CA GLN A 154 -21.52 -5.27 -2.19
C GLN A 154 -20.67 -5.84 -3.34
N GLU A 155 -20.71 -5.19 -4.49
CA GLU A 155 -19.97 -5.58 -5.68
C GLU A 155 -19.00 -4.50 -6.11
N THR A 156 -17.88 -4.95 -6.67
CA THR A 156 -16.88 -4.13 -7.33
C THR A 156 -16.69 -4.60 -8.77
N TRP A 157 -16.26 -3.70 -9.65
CA TRP A 157 -16.09 -3.98 -11.07
C TRP A 157 -14.70 -3.54 -11.52
N ASP A 158 -14.07 -4.35 -12.36
CA ASP A 158 -12.83 -3.99 -13.05
C ASP A 158 -13.05 -2.74 -13.90
N ASN A 159 -12.05 -1.85 -13.91
CA ASN A 159 -12.19 -0.57 -14.58
C ASN A 159 -11.18 -0.33 -15.72
N GLU A 160 -10.26 -1.27 -15.97
CA GLU A 160 -9.11 -1.03 -16.85
C GLU A 160 -9.52 -0.57 -18.25
N GLU A 161 -10.41 -1.29 -18.91
CA GLU A 161 -10.83 -0.96 -20.28
C GLU A 161 -11.45 0.43 -20.36
N LEU A 162 -12.36 0.75 -19.41
CA LEU A 162 -13.04 2.02 -19.43
C LEU A 162 -12.12 3.19 -19.06
N VAL A 163 -11.23 3.01 -18.09
CA VAL A 163 -10.24 4.02 -17.70
C VAL A 163 -9.27 4.32 -18.84
N ARG A 164 -8.80 3.30 -19.57
CA ARG A 164 -7.97 3.50 -20.77
C ARG A 164 -8.70 4.29 -21.84
N ARG A 165 -9.97 4.01 -22.08
CA ARG A 165 -10.83 4.78 -23.02
C ARG A 165 -11.02 6.21 -22.56
N MET A 166 -11.28 6.45 -21.27
CA MET A 166 -11.38 7.80 -20.71
C MET A 166 -10.11 8.60 -20.94
N ALA A 167 -8.95 8.02 -20.56
CA ALA A 167 -7.66 8.69 -20.68
C ALA A 167 -7.32 9.02 -22.15
N ALA A 168 -7.63 8.11 -23.08
CA ALA A 168 -7.38 8.31 -24.50
C ALA A 168 -8.31 9.33 -25.17
N ALA A 169 -9.56 9.43 -24.69
CA ALA A 169 -10.58 10.32 -25.25
C ALA A 169 -10.64 11.71 -24.59
N GLN A 170 -9.75 11.98 -23.62
CA GLN A 170 -9.74 13.22 -22.84
C GLN A 170 -9.45 14.44 -23.72
N GLN A 171 -10.26 15.48 -23.62
CA GLN A 171 -10.07 16.77 -24.28
C GLN A 171 -10.41 17.92 -23.34
N GLY A 172 -9.57 18.92 -23.25
CA GLY A 172 -9.81 20.12 -22.43
C GLY A 172 -10.11 19.80 -20.95
N LEU A 173 -9.42 18.84 -20.36
CA LEU A 173 -9.60 18.35 -18.97
C LEU A 173 -10.99 17.71 -18.72
N ARG A 174 -11.65 17.20 -19.77
CA ARG A 174 -12.92 16.49 -19.69
C ARG A 174 -12.87 15.20 -20.48
N ILE A 175 -13.62 14.20 -20.03
CA ILE A 175 -13.92 13.02 -20.83
C ILE A 175 -15.27 13.20 -21.56
N PRO A 176 -15.54 12.46 -22.64
CA PRO A 176 -16.88 12.41 -23.25
C PRO A 176 -17.92 11.94 -22.21
N PRO A 177 -19.12 12.58 -22.14
CA PRO A 177 -20.18 12.20 -21.18
C PRO A 177 -20.59 10.73 -21.27
N ALA A 178 -20.53 10.13 -22.45
CA ALA A 178 -20.85 8.71 -22.67
C ALA A 178 -19.87 7.74 -21.99
N LEU A 179 -18.71 8.20 -21.51
CA LEU A 179 -17.75 7.39 -20.76
C LEU A 179 -17.89 7.52 -19.25
N VAL A 180 -18.78 8.38 -18.74
CA VAL A 180 -19.06 8.47 -17.30
C VAL A 180 -19.68 7.15 -16.82
N PRO A 181 -19.06 6.43 -15.87
CA PRO A 181 -19.56 5.13 -15.46
C PRO A 181 -20.74 5.24 -14.52
N HIS A 182 -21.73 4.36 -14.70
CA HIS A 182 -22.91 4.27 -13.86
C HIS A 182 -23.11 2.86 -13.31
N CYS A 183 -23.65 2.78 -12.12
CA CYS A 183 -23.95 1.52 -11.45
C CYS A 183 -25.01 0.72 -12.24
N PRO A 184 -24.75 -0.53 -12.60
CA PRO A 184 -25.71 -1.35 -13.37
C PRO A 184 -26.98 -1.68 -12.57
N HIS A 185 -26.96 -1.58 -11.24
CA HIS A 185 -28.10 -1.89 -10.38
C HIS A 185 -29.02 -0.70 -10.15
N CYS A 186 -28.48 0.50 -9.88
CA CYS A 186 -29.30 1.64 -9.47
C CYS A 186 -29.12 2.90 -10.35
N GLY A 187 -28.25 2.86 -11.36
CA GLY A 187 -27.98 3.99 -12.25
C GLY A 187 -27.21 5.16 -11.62
N ALA A 188 -26.85 5.10 -10.33
CA ALA A 188 -26.01 6.12 -9.70
C ALA A 188 -24.62 6.14 -10.35
N PRO A 189 -23.88 7.26 -10.32
CA PRO A 189 -22.49 7.26 -10.76
C PRO A 189 -21.66 6.19 -10.02
N LEU A 190 -20.70 5.59 -10.69
CA LEU A 190 -19.65 4.81 -10.03
C LEU A 190 -18.56 5.74 -9.48
N THR A 191 -17.82 5.23 -8.52
CA THR A 191 -16.58 5.83 -7.99
C THR A 191 -15.51 4.75 -7.87
N MET A 192 -14.27 5.12 -7.53
CA MET A 192 -13.24 4.13 -7.25
C MET A 192 -13.56 3.38 -5.96
N ASN A 193 -13.18 2.09 -5.91
CA ASN A 193 -13.23 1.32 -4.67
C ASN A 193 -12.01 1.68 -3.80
N LEU A 194 -12.12 2.82 -3.10
CA LEU A 194 -11.10 3.34 -2.19
C LEU A 194 -11.75 3.66 -0.84
N ARG A 195 -11.06 3.29 0.24
CA ARG A 195 -11.53 3.58 1.61
C ARG A 195 -11.24 5.03 1.99
N ALA A 196 -12.03 5.96 1.47
CA ALA A 196 -11.99 7.37 1.82
C ALA A 196 -12.97 7.73 2.95
N ASP A 197 -14.10 7.01 3.04
CA ASP A 197 -15.17 7.22 4.00
C ASP A 197 -15.92 5.90 4.32
N ASP A 198 -17.10 6.00 4.89
CA ASP A 198 -17.98 4.89 5.27
C ASP A 198 -18.75 4.24 4.10
N THR A 199 -18.64 4.80 2.89
CA THR A 199 -19.25 4.23 1.68
C THR A 199 -18.40 3.12 1.03
N PHE A 200 -17.22 2.83 1.55
CA PHE A 200 -16.31 1.82 1.03
C PHE A 200 -16.96 0.43 0.97
N VAL A 201 -17.02 -0.14 -0.23
CA VAL A 201 -17.57 -1.48 -0.46
C VAL A 201 -16.51 -2.54 -0.16
N GLN A 202 -16.80 -3.40 0.79
CA GLN A 202 -16.04 -4.62 1.09
C GLN A 202 -16.73 -5.78 0.37
N ASP A 203 -16.21 -6.16 -0.78
CA ASP A 203 -16.78 -7.25 -1.58
C ASP A 203 -16.40 -8.65 -1.04
N LYS A 204 -16.88 -9.71 -1.68
CA LYS A 204 -16.56 -11.09 -1.31
C LYS A 204 -15.06 -11.38 -1.36
N GLY A 205 -14.33 -10.74 -2.28
CA GLY A 205 -12.89 -10.87 -2.43
C GLY A 205 -12.14 -10.28 -1.24
N TRP A 206 -12.60 -9.11 -0.78
CA TRP A 206 -12.06 -8.44 0.40
C TRP A 206 -12.23 -9.30 1.66
N TYR A 207 -13.44 -9.84 1.92
CA TYR A 207 -13.68 -10.72 3.07
C TYR A 207 -12.85 -12.00 3.00
N ALA A 208 -12.78 -12.64 1.84
CA ALA A 208 -11.95 -13.83 1.65
C ALA A 208 -10.45 -13.56 1.89
N ALA A 209 -9.95 -12.37 1.55
CA ALA A 209 -8.57 -11.98 1.85
C ALA A 209 -8.35 -11.73 3.35
N ALA A 210 -9.34 -11.09 4.02
CA ALA A 210 -9.32 -10.89 5.46
C ALA A 210 -9.30 -12.22 6.22
N ASP A 211 -10.12 -13.18 5.81
CA ASP A 211 -10.19 -14.53 6.42
C ASP A 211 -8.84 -15.26 6.27
N ARG A 212 -8.23 -15.23 5.09
CA ARG A 212 -6.89 -15.82 4.86
C ARG A 212 -5.81 -15.18 5.74
N TYR A 213 -5.86 -13.86 5.91
CA TYR A 213 -4.94 -13.16 6.80
C TYR A 213 -5.12 -13.59 8.26
N GLN A 214 -6.35 -13.64 8.75
CA GLN A 214 -6.65 -14.08 10.11
C GLN A 214 -6.24 -15.56 10.33
N ASP A 215 -6.48 -16.41 9.35
CA ASP A 215 -6.06 -17.83 9.41
C ASP A 215 -4.52 -17.95 9.44
N PHE A 216 -3.81 -17.16 8.63
CA PHE A 216 -2.35 -17.10 8.66
C PHE A 216 -1.83 -16.72 10.05
N LEU A 217 -2.35 -15.65 10.64
CA LEU A 217 -1.98 -15.20 11.99
C LEU A 217 -2.29 -16.26 13.06
N ARG A 218 -3.45 -16.90 12.98
CA ARG A 218 -3.86 -17.95 13.92
C ARG A 218 -2.91 -19.16 13.87
N ARG A 219 -2.52 -19.62 12.69
CA ARG A 219 -1.61 -20.76 12.52
C ARG A 219 -0.21 -20.48 13.05
N HIS A 220 0.23 -19.22 13.06
CA HIS A 220 1.57 -18.83 13.49
C HIS A 220 1.62 -18.14 14.86
N SER A 221 0.53 -18.15 15.63
CA SER A 221 0.36 -17.36 16.87
C SER A 221 1.44 -17.58 17.95
N ASN A 222 2.06 -18.77 18.00
CA ASN A 222 3.09 -19.14 18.97
C ASN A 222 4.45 -19.48 18.32
N MET A 223 4.63 -19.12 17.06
CA MET A 223 5.84 -19.37 16.28
C MET A 223 6.74 -18.13 16.25
N ARG A 224 7.94 -18.27 15.69
CA ARG A 224 8.84 -17.13 15.44
C ARG A 224 8.35 -16.37 14.23
N VAL A 225 7.55 -15.33 14.48
CA VAL A 225 7.00 -14.48 13.41
C VAL A 225 7.82 -13.20 13.31
N LEU A 226 8.24 -12.85 12.12
CA LEU A 226 8.77 -11.53 11.81
C LEU A 226 7.64 -10.66 11.27
N PHE A 227 7.27 -9.62 12.02
CA PHE A 227 6.41 -8.53 11.55
C PHE A 227 7.28 -7.46 10.93
N LEU A 228 7.35 -7.44 9.60
CA LEU A 228 8.17 -6.50 8.82
C LEU A 228 7.32 -5.34 8.33
N GLU A 229 7.45 -4.19 8.97
CA GLU A 229 6.78 -2.95 8.58
C GLU A 229 7.66 -2.16 7.59
N LEU A 230 7.09 -1.82 6.44
CA LEU A 230 7.76 -1.07 5.37
C LEU A 230 7.02 0.25 5.12
N SER A 231 7.62 1.36 5.56
CA SER A 231 7.20 2.74 5.27
C SER A 231 5.71 3.01 5.55
N VAL A 232 5.21 2.57 6.70
CA VAL A 232 3.86 2.88 7.18
C VAL A 232 3.88 4.21 7.91
N GLY A 233 3.25 5.23 7.34
CA GLY A 233 3.19 6.57 7.93
C GLY A 233 2.35 6.66 9.21
N GLY A 234 2.60 7.70 10.01
CA GLY A 234 1.87 7.98 11.25
C GLY A 234 0.39 8.37 11.06
N ASN A 235 -0.06 8.65 9.84
CA ASN A 235 -1.45 9.05 9.57
C ASN A 235 -2.45 7.89 9.65
N THR A 236 -2.04 6.65 9.36
CA THR A 236 -2.92 5.48 9.38
C THR A 236 -2.31 4.28 10.11
N PRO A 237 -1.86 4.44 11.37
CA PRO A 237 -1.12 3.41 12.08
C PRO A 237 -2.00 2.24 12.55
N VAL A 238 -3.31 2.43 12.57
CA VAL A 238 -4.28 1.49 13.18
C VAL A 238 -4.44 0.18 12.43
N ILE A 239 -4.10 0.12 11.14
CA ILE A 239 -4.27 -1.08 10.32
C ILE A 239 -3.04 -2.00 10.40
N ILE A 240 -1.84 -1.44 10.45
CA ILE A 240 -0.58 -2.19 10.38
C ILE A 240 0.26 -1.99 11.64
N LYS A 241 0.70 -0.76 11.91
CA LYS A 241 1.67 -0.43 12.96
C LYS A 241 1.22 -0.89 14.35
N TYR A 242 0.05 -0.45 14.80
CA TYR A 242 -0.45 -0.81 16.13
C TYR A 242 -0.79 -2.31 16.27
N PRO A 243 -1.44 -2.98 15.30
CA PRO A 243 -1.61 -4.43 15.34
C PRO A 243 -0.28 -5.20 15.39
N PHE A 244 0.75 -4.80 14.63
CA PHE A 244 2.06 -5.45 14.67
C PHE A 244 2.73 -5.31 16.04
N TRP A 245 2.66 -4.13 16.66
CA TRP A 245 3.14 -3.95 18.03
C TRP A 245 2.42 -4.84 19.03
N GLN A 246 1.08 -4.90 18.94
CA GLN A 246 0.25 -5.73 19.84
C GLN A 246 0.55 -7.23 19.66
N MET A 247 0.68 -7.70 18.42
CA MET A 247 1.01 -9.10 18.14
C MET A 247 2.41 -9.45 18.62
N THR A 248 3.39 -8.56 18.41
CA THR A 248 4.75 -8.73 18.94
C THR A 248 4.77 -8.75 20.47
N ALA A 249 3.99 -7.88 21.13
CA ALA A 249 3.90 -7.88 22.59
C ALA A 249 3.29 -9.17 23.15
N LYS A 250 2.28 -9.73 22.48
CA LYS A 250 1.59 -10.96 22.90
C LYS A 250 2.40 -12.24 22.64
N ASN A 251 3.20 -12.27 21.59
CA ASN A 251 4.03 -13.43 21.22
C ASN A 251 5.51 -13.15 21.53
N GLU A 252 6.03 -13.76 22.60
CA GLU A 252 7.41 -13.56 23.04
C GLU A 252 8.47 -14.05 22.03
N ARG A 253 8.07 -14.89 21.08
CA ARG A 253 8.93 -15.41 20.00
C ARG A 253 8.91 -14.51 18.76
N ALA A 254 8.01 -13.52 18.69
CA ALA A 254 7.90 -12.62 17.55
C ALA A 254 8.96 -11.51 17.60
N THR A 255 9.40 -11.11 16.43
CA THR A 255 10.27 -9.95 16.19
C THR A 255 9.51 -8.91 15.38
N TYR A 256 9.63 -7.65 15.75
CA TYR A 256 9.13 -6.53 14.96
C TYR A 256 10.30 -5.84 14.25
N ALA A 257 10.18 -5.61 12.95
CA ALA A 257 11.13 -4.82 12.19
C ALA A 257 10.40 -3.64 11.53
N CYS A 258 10.90 -2.42 11.74
CA CYS A 258 10.37 -1.21 11.13
C CYS A 258 11.43 -0.55 10.26
N VAL A 259 11.13 -0.44 8.97
CA VAL A 259 11.92 0.31 7.98
C VAL A 259 11.13 1.55 7.60
N ASN A 260 11.54 2.70 8.11
CA ASN A 260 10.83 3.95 7.83
C ASN A 260 11.77 5.15 8.04
N LEU A 261 11.92 5.98 7.01
CA LEU A 261 12.77 7.16 7.06
C LEU A 261 12.15 8.21 8.00
N GLY A 262 12.88 8.57 9.06
CA GLY A 262 12.47 9.56 10.07
C GLY A 262 11.45 9.06 11.09
N GLU A 263 10.79 7.91 10.86
CA GLU A 263 9.69 7.40 11.71
C GLU A 263 9.87 5.93 12.15
N ALA A 264 11.11 5.41 12.17
CA ALA A 264 11.40 4.06 12.65
C ALA A 264 11.30 4.03 14.19
N VAL A 265 10.15 3.60 14.71
CA VAL A 265 9.84 3.59 16.15
C VAL A 265 9.19 2.27 16.59
N ALA A 266 9.35 1.94 17.86
CA ALA A 266 8.62 0.85 18.53
C ALA A 266 8.27 1.22 19.96
N PRO A 267 7.24 0.63 20.57
CA PRO A 267 6.96 0.73 22.00
C PRO A 267 8.11 0.15 22.84
N ALA A 268 8.34 0.74 24.02
CA ALA A 268 9.37 0.30 24.95
C ALA A 268 9.21 -1.17 25.36
N GLU A 269 7.99 -1.65 25.43
CA GLU A 269 7.60 -3.01 25.83
C GLU A 269 8.10 -4.10 24.87
N ILE A 270 8.37 -3.74 23.61
CA ILE A 270 8.90 -4.67 22.59
C ILE A 270 10.29 -4.26 22.06
N ALA A 271 10.93 -3.25 22.67
CA ALA A 271 12.17 -2.67 22.16
C ALA A 271 13.31 -3.70 22.02
N ASN A 272 13.41 -4.64 22.96
CA ASN A 272 14.41 -5.71 22.95
C ASN A 272 14.21 -6.76 21.83
N ARG A 273 13.03 -6.78 21.21
CA ARG A 273 12.66 -7.65 20.08
C ARG A 273 12.31 -6.83 18.83
N SER A 274 12.82 -5.59 18.78
CA SER A 274 12.58 -4.69 17.65
C SER A 274 13.85 -4.35 16.91
N ILE A 275 13.77 -4.31 15.58
CA ILE A 275 14.80 -3.88 14.65
C ILE A 275 14.31 -2.60 14.00
N LEU A 276 14.90 -1.46 14.35
CA LEU A 276 14.45 -0.15 13.86
C LEU A 276 15.49 0.40 12.88
N ILE A 277 15.12 0.54 11.63
CA ILE A 277 15.98 1.01 10.53
C ILE A 277 15.44 2.32 10.01
N ASP A 278 16.10 3.41 10.37
CA ASP A 278 15.81 4.75 9.87
C ASP A 278 16.49 4.95 8.50
N ALA A 279 15.82 4.45 7.47
CA ALA A 279 16.28 4.53 6.09
C ALA A 279 15.11 4.37 5.14
N GLY A 280 15.27 4.80 3.88
CA GLY A 280 14.33 4.50 2.81
C GLY A 280 14.21 3.00 2.56
N ALA A 281 13.01 2.54 2.21
CA ALA A 281 12.74 1.12 1.97
C ALA A 281 13.57 0.57 0.81
N GLU A 282 13.80 1.36 -0.23
CA GLU A 282 14.62 1.01 -1.40
C GLU A 282 16.03 0.60 -0.98
N ARG A 283 16.67 1.39 -0.15
CA ARG A 283 18.03 1.12 0.33
C ARG A 283 18.13 -0.17 1.14
N VAL A 284 17.12 -0.45 1.95
CA VAL A 284 17.08 -1.66 2.80
C VAL A 284 16.80 -2.90 1.96
N ILE A 285 15.83 -2.83 1.04
CA ILE A 285 15.45 -3.94 0.17
C ILE A 285 16.61 -4.28 -0.78
N GLU A 286 17.27 -3.29 -1.39
CA GLU A 286 18.46 -3.48 -2.22
C GLU A 286 19.60 -4.17 -1.43
N ALA A 287 19.89 -3.72 -0.21
CA ALA A 287 20.93 -4.31 0.63
C ALA A 287 20.62 -5.76 1.01
N LEU A 288 19.34 -6.11 1.22
CA LEU A 288 18.90 -7.48 1.47
C LEU A 288 18.99 -8.34 0.21
N ALA A 289 18.55 -7.85 -0.93
CA ALA A 289 18.55 -8.58 -2.20
C ALA A 289 19.97 -8.85 -2.73
N ALA A 290 20.86 -7.87 -2.66
CA ALA A 290 22.27 -8.01 -3.11
C ALA A 290 23.04 -9.13 -2.43
N GLN A 291 22.67 -9.54 -1.23
CA GLN A 291 23.32 -10.61 -0.48
C GLN A 291 22.61 -11.98 -0.65
N ALA A 292 21.39 -12.02 -1.22
CA ALA A 292 20.69 -13.27 -1.52
C ALA A 292 21.28 -13.99 -2.74
N VAL A 293 22.12 -13.34 -3.53
CA VAL A 293 22.76 -13.85 -4.76
C VAL A 293 24.14 -14.48 -4.46
N ARG A 294 24.62 -14.44 -3.22
CA ARG A 294 25.86 -15.08 -2.80
C ARG A 294 25.60 -16.38 -2.06
#